data_2d7946ada831ee5f416088eca0e39416
#
_entry.id   2d7946ada831ee5f416088eca0e39416
#
_cell.length_a   1.000
_cell.length_b   1.000
_cell.length_c   1.000
_cell.angle_alpha   90.00
_cell.angle_beta   90.00
_cell.angle_gamma   90.00
#
_symmetry.space_group_name_H-M   'P 1'
#
loop_
_entity.id
_entity.type
_entity.pdbx_description
1 polymer ?
#
loop_
_entity_poly.entity_id
_entity_poly.type
_entity_poly.pdbx_seq_one_letter_code
_entity_poly.pdbx_strand_id
1 'polypeptide(L)'
;IAFTIGARRLFTIDRVLDPFAFSLEEALAGIAPTRPLDNPHCDGIRVLSAPLAMERQIVAAFPDHIAGAREEFHRHYIAMDGSFEDYLARFSGKTRGTLRRKARKFAQTDGGALDIRAYTTAVEVEHFLQLALPLSGKTYQARLLDAGLPDGDAARDEMLAEAAAGRMRCFLLFLRGEPVAYLSLPVR
;
A
#
# COMPACT_ATOMS: atom_id res chain seq x y z
N ILE A 1 18.86 -6.92 7.76
CA ILE A 1 18.36 -5.85 8.64
C ILE A 1 19.19 -4.60 8.34
N ALA A 2 18.58 -3.52 7.91
CA ALA A 2 19.26 -2.26 7.67
C ALA A 2 19.14 -1.37 8.93
N PHE A 3 20.25 -0.78 9.33
CA PHE A 3 20.30 0.22 10.40
C PHE A 3 20.43 1.61 9.76
N THR A 4 19.48 2.49 10.09
CA THR A 4 19.38 3.83 9.50
C THR A 4 19.32 4.91 10.56
N ILE A 5 19.83 6.11 10.24
CA ILE A 5 19.55 7.35 10.97
C ILE A 5 18.86 8.29 10.01
N GLY A 6 17.59 8.56 10.23
CA GLY A 6 16.74 9.24 9.24
C GLY A 6 16.72 8.46 7.92
N ALA A 7 16.98 9.13 6.80
CA ALA A 7 17.07 8.50 5.47
C ALA A 7 18.44 7.86 5.17
N ARG A 8 19.43 8.01 6.05
CA ARG A 8 20.79 7.51 5.81
C ARG A 8 20.97 6.10 6.37
N ARG A 9 21.25 5.13 5.48
CA ARG A 9 21.65 3.78 5.87
C ARG A 9 23.07 3.80 6.40
N LEU A 10 23.29 3.28 7.62
CA LEU A 10 24.61 3.19 8.26
C LEU A 10 25.30 1.87 7.90
N PHE A 11 24.61 0.76 8.12
CA PHE A 11 25.12 -0.58 7.79
C PHE A 11 23.94 -1.55 7.66
N THR A 12 24.20 -2.72 7.10
CA THR A 12 23.24 -3.80 6.96
C THR A 12 23.81 -5.07 7.59
N ILE A 13 23.00 -5.76 8.37
CA ILE A 13 23.28 -7.13 8.82
C ILE A 13 22.47 -8.06 7.91
N ASP A 14 23.14 -8.98 7.27
CA ASP A 14 22.50 -9.97 6.41
C ASP A 14 21.83 -11.03 7.30
N ARG A 15 20.52 -10.90 7.44
CA ARG A 15 19.65 -11.78 8.22
C ARG A 15 18.32 -11.96 7.51
N VAL A 16 17.89 -13.19 7.43
CA VAL A 16 16.58 -13.55 6.88
C VAL A 16 15.56 -13.52 8.01
N LEU A 17 14.55 -12.65 7.88
CA LEU A 17 13.48 -12.54 8.86
C LEU A 17 12.16 -13.02 8.24
N ASP A 18 11.44 -13.87 8.98
CA ASP A 18 10.09 -14.27 8.60
C ASP A 18 9.09 -13.14 8.87
N PRO A 19 8.38 -12.60 7.85
CA PRO A 19 7.44 -11.53 8.06
C PRO A 19 6.14 -12.04 8.72
N PHE A 20 5.81 -11.46 9.86
CA PHE A 20 4.59 -11.69 10.61
C PHE A 20 3.76 -10.40 10.62
N ALA A 21 2.84 -10.25 9.67
CA ALA A 21 2.05 -9.05 9.50
C ALA A 21 0.62 -9.21 10.04
N PHE A 22 0.17 -8.22 10.81
CA PHE A 22 -1.24 -8.09 11.17
C PHE A 22 -2.03 -7.52 10.00
N SER A 23 -3.14 -8.15 9.65
CA SER A 23 -4.16 -7.55 8.78
C SER A 23 -4.81 -6.34 9.48
N LEU A 24 -5.57 -5.55 8.75
CA LEU A 24 -6.32 -4.44 9.37
C LEU A 24 -7.39 -4.97 10.32
N GLU A 25 -8.08 -6.02 9.92
CA GLU A 25 -9.16 -6.66 10.68
C GLU A 25 -8.65 -7.25 11.99
N GLU A 26 -7.54 -7.99 11.96
CA GLU A 26 -6.88 -8.54 13.14
C GLU A 26 -6.42 -7.44 14.08
N ALA A 27 -5.81 -6.38 13.52
CA ALA A 27 -5.36 -5.24 14.30
C ALA A 27 -6.53 -4.49 14.99
N LEU A 28 -7.66 -4.31 14.29
CA LEU A 28 -8.85 -3.66 14.85
C LEU A 28 -9.58 -4.55 15.87
N ALA A 29 -9.60 -5.87 15.64
CA ALA A 29 -10.19 -6.83 16.56
C ALA A 29 -9.30 -7.13 17.78
N GLY A 30 -8.02 -6.73 17.77
CA GLY A 30 -7.07 -7.07 18.82
C GLY A 30 -6.75 -8.56 18.88
N ILE A 31 -6.83 -9.26 17.74
CA ILE A 31 -6.60 -10.69 17.61
C ILE A 31 -5.25 -10.92 16.98
N ALA A 32 -4.39 -11.70 17.65
CA ALA A 32 -3.12 -12.11 17.05
C ALA A 32 -3.37 -13.12 15.91
N PRO A 33 -2.71 -12.95 14.74
CA PRO A 33 -2.84 -13.90 13.66
C PRO A 33 -2.34 -15.28 14.08
N THR A 34 -3.13 -16.31 13.77
CA THR A 34 -2.75 -17.70 14.01
C THR A 34 -1.84 -18.16 12.87
N ARG A 35 -0.55 -18.16 13.10
CA ARG A 35 0.45 -18.57 12.11
C ARG A 35 1.52 -19.45 12.76
N PRO A 36 1.98 -20.52 12.08
CA PRO A 36 3.17 -21.23 12.53
C PRO A 36 4.36 -20.29 12.50
N LEU A 37 5.05 -20.13 13.63
CA LEU A 37 6.12 -19.14 13.80
C LEU A 37 7.51 -19.75 13.72
N ASP A 38 7.59 -21.04 13.42
CA ASP A 38 8.85 -21.77 13.27
C ASP A 38 9.19 -21.96 11.80
N ASN A 39 9.89 -20.98 11.23
CA ASN A 39 10.59 -21.19 9.98
C ASN A 39 12.08 -21.41 10.30
N PRO A 40 12.58 -22.66 10.28
CA PRO A 40 13.96 -22.99 10.65
C PRO A 40 15.00 -22.38 9.70
N HIS A 41 14.57 -21.77 8.58
CA HIS A 41 15.43 -21.10 7.61
C HIS A 41 15.52 -19.58 7.85
N CYS A 42 14.87 -19.06 8.90
CA CYS A 42 14.91 -17.65 9.24
C CYS A 42 15.71 -17.41 10.53
N ASP A 43 16.44 -16.31 10.57
CA ASP A 43 17.22 -15.87 11.74
C ASP A 43 16.35 -15.18 12.81
N GLY A 44 15.08 -14.93 12.51
CA GLY A 44 14.16 -14.27 13.41
C GLY A 44 12.85 -13.87 12.72
N ILE A 45 12.05 -13.09 13.43
CA ILE A 45 10.71 -12.69 13.00
C ILE A 45 10.64 -11.17 12.88
N ARG A 46 10.05 -10.69 11.81
CA ARG A 46 9.72 -9.28 11.62
C ARG A 46 8.24 -9.05 11.80
N VAL A 47 7.83 -8.58 12.98
CA VAL A 47 6.44 -8.24 13.25
C VAL A 47 6.10 -6.89 12.63
N LEU A 48 5.04 -6.86 11.83
CA LEU A 48 4.59 -5.68 11.09
C LEU A 48 3.15 -5.31 11.46
N SER A 49 2.92 -4.01 11.63
CA SER A 49 1.57 -3.45 11.86
C SER A 49 0.84 -3.98 13.10
N ALA A 50 1.58 -4.45 14.11
CA ALA A 50 0.99 -4.89 15.36
C ALA A 50 0.38 -3.72 16.13
N PRO A 51 -0.81 -3.89 16.75
CA PRO A 51 -1.34 -2.90 17.68
C PRO A 51 -0.40 -2.70 18.87
N LEU A 52 -0.18 -1.45 19.28
CA LEU A 52 0.69 -1.13 20.42
C LEU A 52 0.28 -1.87 21.70
N ALA A 53 -1.02 -2.04 21.93
CA ALA A 53 -1.55 -2.77 23.08
C ALA A 53 -1.13 -4.25 23.14
N MET A 54 -0.76 -4.84 22.01
CA MET A 54 -0.35 -6.24 21.90
C MET A 54 1.17 -6.46 22.00
N GLU A 55 1.96 -5.39 22.06
CA GLU A 55 3.42 -5.46 22.09
C GLU A 55 3.95 -6.43 23.16
N ARG A 56 3.46 -6.28 24.40
CA ARG A 56 3.89 -7.16 25.51
C ARG A 56 3.54 -8.62 25.30
N GLN A 57 2.35 -8.89 24.75
CA GLN A 57 1.91 -10.25 24.46
C GLN A 57 2.78 -10.88 23.35
N ILE A 58 3.10 -10.10 22.32
CA ILE A 58 3.95 -10.55 21.22
C ILE A 58 5.35 -10.88 21.73
N VAL A 59 5.97 -9.96 22.48
CA VAL A 59 7.32 -10.21 23.05
C VAL A 59 7.31 -11.43 23.96
N ALA A 60 6.29 -11.62 24.79
CA ALA A 60 6.18 -12.78 25.67
C ALA A 60 5.97 -14.11 24.91
N ALA A 61 5.45 -14.08 23.69
CA ALA A 61 5.29 -15.26 22.86
C ALA A 61 6.63 -15.77 22.26
N PHE A 62 7.71 -14.96 22.35
CA PHE A 62 9.03 -15.28 21.80
C PHE A 62 10.13 -15.15 22.88
N PRO A 63 10.11 -15.97 23.94
CA PRO A 63 11.01 -15.81 25.09
C PRO A 63 12.49 -15.98 24.74
N ASP A 64 12.79 -16.74 23.69
CA ASP A 64 14.15 -17.02 23.23
C ASP A 64 14.67 -16.01 22.20
N HIS A 65 13.90 -14.96 21.91
CA HIS A 65 14.26 -13.93 20.94
C HIS A 65 14.61 -12.61 21.62
N ILE A 66 15.49 -11.85 20.97
CA ILE A 66 15.82 -10.48 21.38
C ILE A 66 14.92 -9.53 20.60
N ALA A 67 14.07 -8.78 21.31
CA ALA A 67 13.26 -7.75 20.72
C ALA A 67 14.10 -6.50 20.41
N GLY A 68 13.97 -5.97 19.19
CA GLY A 68 14.70 -4.79 18.76
C GLY A 68 14.07 -4.09 17.55
N ALA A 69 14.68 -3.00 17.11
CA ALA A 69 14.27 -2.23 15.92
C ALA A 69 12.79 -1.83 15.94
N ARG A 70 12.28 -1.43 17.12
CA ARG A 70 10.90 -0.98 17.30
C ARG A 70 10.68 0.35 16.57
N GLU A 71 9.65 0.37 15.73
CA GLU A 71 9.15 1.58 15.08
C GLU A 71 7.68 1.75 15.41
N GLU A 72 7.26 2.98 15.71
CA GLU A 72 5.87 3.31 16.00
C GLU A 72 5.34 4.29 14.95
N PHE A 73 4.19 3.98 14.35
CA PHE A 73 3.53 4.82 13.36
C PHE A 73 2.02 4.70 13.43
N HIS A 74 1.32 5.72 12.96
CA HIS A 74 -0.13 5.69 12.82
C HIS A 74 -0.54 4.97 11.54
N ARG A 75 -1.32 3.89 11.67
CA ARG A 75 -1.97 3.24 10.55
C ARG A 75 -3.34 3.89 10.31
N HIS A 76 -3.45 4.66 9.24
CA HIS A 76 -4.71 5.28 8.83
C HIS A 76 -5.52 4.31 7.98
N TYR A 77 -6.84 4.27 8.18
CA TYR A 77 -7.73 3.48 7.37
C TYR A 77 -9.03 4.24 7.09
N ILE A 78 -9.77 3.80 6.08
CA ILE A 78 -11.08 4.30 5.74
C ILE A 78 -12.05 3.14 5.88
N ALA A 79 -13.04 3.26 6.76
CA ALA A 79 -14.15 2.32 6.81
C ALA A 79 -14.97 2.51 5.52
N MET A 80 -15.09 1.42 4.75
CA MET A 80 -15.78 1.40 3.45
C MET A 80 -17.24 0.97 3.58
N ASP A 81 -17.81 1.07 4.75
CA ASP A 81 -19.21 0.86 5.06
C ASP A 81 -20.02 2.09 4.65
N GLY A 82 -21.11 1.86 3.91
CA GLY A 82 -21.98 2.90 3.41
C GLY A 82 -21.66 3.35 1.98
N SER A 83 -22.22 4.48 1.61
CA SER A 83 -22.06 5.07 0.29
C SER A 83 -20.86 6.02 0.19
N PHE A 84 -20.45 6.35 -1.03
CA PHE A 84 -19.46 7.41 -1.26
C PHE A 84 -19.92 8.77 -0.74
N GLU A 85 -21.22 9.06 -0.75
CA GLU A 85 -21.77 10.30 -0.18
C GLU A 85 -21.64 10.31 1.36
N ASP A 86 -21.84 9.16 2.02
CA ASP A 86 -21.62 9.03 3.47
C ASP A 86 -20.13 9.26 3.82
N TYR A 87 -19.23 8.70 3.00
CA TYR A 87 -17.81 8.98 3.13
C TYR A 87 -17.50 10.47 2.97
N LEU A 88 -18.03 11.11 1.94
CA LEU A 88 -17.83 12.55 1.74
C LEU A 88 -18.42 13.38 2.86
N ALA A 89 -19.52 12.94 3.49
CA ALA A 89 -20.16 13.65 4.60
C ALA A 89 -19.26 13.78 5.83
N ARG A 90 -18.26 12.92 5.98
CA ARG A 90 -17.25 12.99 7.08
C ARG A 90 -16.33 14.21 6.95
N PHE A 91 -16.22 14.81 5.77
CA PHE A 91 -15.41 16.00 5.56
C PHE A 91 -16.21 17.29 5.80
N SER A 92 -15.49 18.37 6.15
CA SER A 92 -16.11 19.70 6.25
C SER A 92 -16.76 20.13 4.93
N GLY A 93 -17.77 20.97 4.98
CA GLY A 93 -18.44 21.52 3.79
C GLY A 93 -17.47 22.18 2.82
N LYS A 94 -16.44 22.89 3.36
CA LYS A 94 -15.37 23.52 2.57
C LYS A 94 -14.54 22.47 1.81
N THR A 95 -14.17 21.38 2.48
CA THR A 95 -13.38 20.30 1.87
C THR A 95 -14.18 19.60 0.78
N ARG A 96 -15.44 19.21 1.06
CA ARG A 96 -16.35 18.62 0.06
C ARG A 96 -16.51 19.50 -1.16
N GLY A 97 -16.79 20.79 -0.96
CA GLY A 97 -16.91 21.78 -2.02
C GLY A 97 -15.65 21.89 -2.87
N THR A 98 -14.47 21.86 -2.22
CA THR A 98 -13.18 21.91 -2.91
C THR A 98 -12.93 20.65 -3.76
N LEU A 99 -13.20 19.45 -3.22
CA LEU A 99 -13.05 18.20 -3.95
C LEU A 99 -13.95 18.16 -5.18
N ARG A 100 -15.26 18.45 -5.01
CA ARG A 100 -16.23 18.48 -6.10
C ARG A 100 -15.86 19.52 -7.18
N ARG A 101 -15.40 20.70 -6.76
CA ARG A 101 -14.96 21.74 -7.69
C ARG A 101 -13.73 21.31 -8.49
N LYS A 102 -12.73 20.69 -7.84
CA LYS A 102 -11.53 20.19 -8.51
C LYS A 102 -11.87 19.12 -9.53
N ALA A 103 -12.68 18.12 -9.14
CA ALA A 103 -13.13 17.07 -10.05
C ALA A 103 -13.88 17.61 -11.26
N ARG A 104 -14.83 18.55 -11.03
CA ARG A 104 -15.57 19.20 -12.12
C ARG A 104 -14.65 20.02 -13.03
N LYS A 105 -13.73 20.79 -12.47
CA LYS A 105 -12.77 21.58 -13.26
C LYS A 105 -11.90 20.68 -14.13
N PHE A 106 -11.44 19.54 -13.59
CA PHE A 106 -10.66 18.56 -14.34
C PHE A 106 -11.51 17.96 -15.49
N ALA A 107 -12.73 17.52 -15.20
CA ALA A 107 -13.64 16.97 -16.19
C ALA A 107 -13.91 17.97 -17.35
N GLN A 108 -14.10 19.26 -17.05
CA GLN A 108 -14.29 20.31 -18.07
C GLN A 108 -13.10 20.47 -19.01
N THR A 109 -11.89 20.09 -18.56
CA THR A 109 -10.68 20.15 -19.41
C THR A 109 -10.66 19.03 -20.44
N ASP A 110 -11.46 17.98 -20.25
CA ASP A 110 -11.54 16.77 -21.08
C ASP A 110 -12.97 16.46 -21.54
N GLY A 111 -13.66 17.45 -22.04
CA GLY A 111 -14.99 17.27 -22.64
C GLY A 111 -16.16 17.08 -21.67
N GLY A 112 -15.94 17.29 -20.36
CA GLY A 112 -17.00 17.31 -19.35
C GLY A 112 -17.13 16.04 -18.51
N ALA A 113 -16.38 14.98 -18.79
CA ALA A 113 -16.36 13.74 -18.03
C ALA A 113 -14.97 13.42 -17.49
N LEU A 114 -14.89 12.60 -16.44
CA LEU A 114 -13.64 12.01 -15.98
C LEU A 114 -13.42 10.68 -16.70
N ASP A 115 -12.31 10.52 -17.39
CA ASP A 115 -11.90 9.23 -17.97
C ASP A 115 -11.04 8.49 -16.94
N ILE A 116 -11.70 7.67 -16.11
CA ILE A 116 -11.04 6.79 -15.15
C ILE A 116 -11.27 5.35 -15.59
N ARG A 117 -10.19 4.63 -15.82
CA ARG A 117 -10.25 3.22 -16.26
C ARG A 117 -9.72 2.31 -15.15
N ALA A 118 -10.46 1.23 -14.88
CA ALA A 118 -10.11 0.20 -13.92
C ALA A 118 -9.46 -0.99 -14.63
N TYR A 119 -8.50 -1.62 -13.95
CA TYR A 119 -7.73 -2.77 -14.43
C TYR A 119 -7.69 -3.78 -13.28
N THR A 120 -8.21 -4.97 -13.49
CA THR A 120 -8.46 -5.94 -12.40
C THR A 120 -7.96 -7.35 -12.71
N THR A 121 -7.94 -7.74 -13.98
CA THR A 121 -7.40 -9.03 -14.41
C THR A 121 -5.91 -8.95 -14.71
N ALA A 122 -5.20 -10.08 -14.72
CA ALA A 122 -3.77 -10.11 -15.02
C ALA A 122 -3.45 -9.43 -16.37
N VAL A 123 -4.26 -9.68 -17.42
CA VAL A 123 -4.06 -9.07 -18.74
C VAL A 123 -4.26 -7.55 -18.67
N GLU A 124 -5.27 -7.08 -17.97
CA GLU A 124 -5.52 -5.65 -17.80
C GLU A 124 -4.41 -4.99 -16.96
N VAL A 125 -3.95 -5.65 -15.88
CA VAL A 125 -2.86 -5.13 -15.04
C VAL A 125 -1.54 -5.08 -15.81
N GLU A 126 -1.28 -6.01 -16.72
CA GLU A 126 -0.15 -5.93 -17.63
C GLU A 126 -0.23 -4.66 -18.50
N HIS A 127 -1.40 -4.37 -19.07
CA HIS A 127 -1.61 -3.14 -19.84
C HIS A 127 -1.50 -1.88 -18.96
N PHE A 128 -2.02 -1.94 -17.74
CA PHE A 128 -1.85 -0.86 -16.76
C PHE A 128 -0.36 -0.57 -16.51
N LEU A 129 0.47 -1.60 -16.29
CA LEU A 129 1.90 -1.43 -16.04
C LEU A 129 2.62 -0.75 -17.20
N GLN A 130 2.28 -1.10 -18.44
CA GLN A 130 2.86 -0.46 -19.64
C GLN A 130 2.61 1.05 -19.65
N LEU A 131 1.45 1.51 -19.18
CA LEU A 131 1.07 2.92 -19.14
C LEU A 131 1.54 3.63 -17.86
N ALA A 132 1.50 2.94 -16.72
CA ALA A 132 1.77 3.52 -15.41
C ALA A 132 3.26 3.65 -15.09
N LEU A 133 4.11 2.70 -15.51
CA LEU A 133 5.56 2.75 -15.24
C LEU A 133 6.23 4.01 -15.78
N PRO A 134 6.01 4.43 -17.05
CA PRO A 134 6.57 5.68 -17.57
C PRO A 134 6.06 6.91 -16.82
N LEU A 135 4.80 6.87 -16.34
CA LEU A 135 4.21 7.93 -15.56
C LEU A 135 4.81 7.98 -14.15
N SER A 136 4.97 6.82 -13.51
CA SER A 136 5.59 6.68 -12.19
C SER A 136 6.99 7.27 -12.16
N GLY A 137 7.83 6.96 -13.14
CA GLY A 137 9.20 7.50 -13.24
C GLY A 137 9.30 9.02 -13.32
N LYS A 138 8.21 9.71 -13.68
CA LYS A 138 8.13 11.18 -13.70
C LYS A 138 7.74 11.78 -12.36
N THR A 139 7.29 10.96 -11.40
CA THR A 139 6.80 11.47 -10.12
C THR A 139 7.93 11.88 -9.19
N TYR A 140 7.62 12.82 -8.29
CA TYR A 140 8.53 13.23 -7.23
C TYR A 140 8.91 12.06 -6.29
N GLN A 141 7.94 11.19 -5.98
CA GLN A 141 8.13 10.04 -5.10
C GLN A 141 9.14 9.04 -5.69
N ALA A 142 9.03 8.73 -6.98
CA ALA A 142 9.98 7.85 -7.65
C ALA A 142 11.40 8.47 -7.69
N ARG A 143 11.49 9.78 -8.00
CA ARG A 143 12.78 10.45 -8.23
C ARG A 143 13.58 10.73 -6.95
N LEU A 144 12.92 10.99 -5.83
CA LEU A 144 13.58 11.42 -4.58
C LEU A 144 13.44 10.42 -3.43
N LEU A 145 12.40 9.59 -3.42
CA LEU A 145 12.09 8.71 -2.30
C LEU A 145 12.21 7.23 -2.66
N ASP A 146 12.52 6.91 -3.93
CA ASP A 146 12.50 5.54 -4.45
C ASP A 146 11.15 4.81 -4.15
N ALA A 147 10.06 5.60 -4.15
CA ALA A 147 8.71 5.18 -3.79
C ALA A 147 7.78 5.22 -5.01
N GLY A 148 8.30 4.91 -6.18
CA GLY A 148 7.55 4.74 -7.41
C GLY A 148 6.81 3.41 -7.47
N LEU A 149 6.10 3.20 -8.58
CA LEU A 149 5.58 1.87 -8.88
C LEU A 149 6.79 0.93 -9.09
N PRO A 150 6.84 -0.23 -8.40
CA PRO A 150 7.95 -1.15 -8.55
C PRO A 150 8.15 -1.55 -10.01
N ASP A 151 9.37 -1.46 -10.50
CA ASP A 151 9.78 -1.89 -11.82
C ASP A 151 10.65 -3.16 -11.74
N GLY A 152 10.75 -3.88 -12.81
CA GLY A 152 11.48 -5.14 -12.88
C GLY A 152 10.57 -6.37 -12.93
N ASP A 153 11.11 -7.46 -13.47
CA ASP A 153 10.34 -8.66 -13.80
C ASP A 153 9.68 -9.30 -12.57
N ALA A 154 10.41 -9.40 -11.46
CA ALA A 154 9.88 -10.00 -10.23
C ALA A 154 8.67 -9.24 -9.66
N ALA A 155 8.74 -7.90 -9.63
CA ALA A 155 7.64 -7.06 -9.15
C ALA A 155 6.43 -7.12 -10.11
N ARG A 156 6.69 -7.14 -11.41
CA ARG A 156 5.67 -7.34 -12.43
C ARG A 156 4.96 -8.68 -12.25
N ASP A 157 5.71 -9.77 -12.13
CA ASP A 157 5.15 -11.12 -11.97
C ASP A 157 4.32 -11.25 -10.69
N GLU A 158 4.78 -10.64 -9.58
CA GLU A 158 4.01 -10.56 -8.34
C GLU A 158 2.69 -9.82 -8.55
N MET A 159 2.68 -8.65 -9.18
CA MET A 159 1.45 -7.90 -9.44
C MET A 159 0.48 -8.67 -10.35
N LEU A 160 0.98 -9.38 -11.36
CA LEU A 160 0.15 -10.21 -12.23
C LEU A 160 -0.44 -11.41 -11.50
N ALA A 161 0.33 -12.06 -10.61
CA ALA A 161 -0.15 -13.15 -9.77
C ALA A 161 -1.23 -12.67 -8.79
N GLU A 162 -1.05 -11.51 -8.15
CA GLU A 162 -2.05 -10.89 -7.29
C GLU A 162 -3.33 -10.53 -8.07
N ALA A 163 -3.20 -10.00 -9.30
CA ALA A 163 -4.34 -9.72 -10.16
C ALA A 163 -5.08 -10.99 -10.58
N ALA A 164 -4.38 -12.06 -10.94
CA ALA A 164 -4.96 -13.35 -11.28
C ALA A 164 -5.72 -13.97 -10.10
N ALA A 165 -5.26 -13.72 -8.88
CA ALA A 165 -5.94 -14.13 -7.64
C ALA A 165 -7.07 -13.17 -7.21
N GLY A 166 -7.38 -12.14 -8.00
CA GLY A 166 -8.42 -11.15 -7.68
C GLY A 166 -8.03 -10.15 -6.59
N ARG A 167 -6.77 -10.12 -6.18
CA ARG A 167 -6.26 -9.29 -5.08
C ARG A 167 -5.58 -7.99 -5.52
N MET A 168 -5.85 -7.51 -6.73
CA MET A 168 -5.32 -6.25 -7.25
C MET A 168 -6.42 -5.40 -7.86
N ARG A 169 -6.40 -4.11 -7.61
CA ARG A 169 -7.23 -3.09 -8.27
C ARG A 169 -6.35 -1.95 -8.70
N CYS A 170 -6.29 -1.70 -9.99
CA CYS A 170 -5.50 -0.60 -10.54
C CYS A 170 -6.42 0.37 -11.28
N PHE A 171 -6.05 1.63 -11.28
CA PHE A 171 -6.81 2.69 -11.94
C PHE A 171 -5.86 3.66 -12.65
N LEU A 172 -6.25 4.11 -13.82
CA LEU A 172 -5.62 5.22 -14.53
C LEU A 172 -6.63 6.34 -14.75
N LEU A 173 -6.20 7.56 -14.51
CA LEU A 173 -6.92 8.77 -14.90
C LEU A 173 -6.28 9.30 -16.19
N PHE A 174 -7.12 9.55 -17.18
CA PHE A 174 -6.70 10.09 -18.46
C PHE A 174 -7.10 11.55 -18.62
N LEU A 175 -6.34 12.28 -19.41
CA LEU A 175 -6.62 13.62 -19.88
C LEU A 175 -6.32 13.68 -21.37
N ARG A 176 -7.32 13.90 -22.19
CA ARG A 176 -7.18 13.92 -23.67
C ARG A 176 -6.54 12.67 -24.24
N GLY A 177 -6.88 11.51 -23.67
CA GLY A 177 -6.34 10.21 -24.07
C GLY A 177 -4.97 9.85 -23.49
N GLU A 178 -4.29 10.75 -22.78
CA GLU A 178 -3.01 10.50 -22.15
C GLU A 178 -3.16 10.16 -20.65
N PRO A 179 -2.47 9.15 -20.11
CA PRO A 179 -2.51 8.83 -18.70
C PRO A 179 -1.77 9.91 -17.89
N VAL A 180 -2.44 10.47 -16.88
CA VAL A 180 -1.90 11.58 -16.06
C VAL A 180 -1.80 11.26 -14.58
N ALA A 181 -2.48 10.22 -14.11
CA ALA A 181 -2.34 9.72 -12.75
C ALA A 181 -2.67 8.23 -12.69
N TYR A 182 -2.09 7.54 -11.72
CA TYR A 182 -2.37 6.14 -11.47
C TYR A 182 -2.61 5.88 -9.98
N LEU A 183 -3.30 4.76 -9.71
CA LEU A 183 -3.48 4.21 -8.39
C LEU A 183 -3.39 2.69 -8.49
N SER A 184 -2.58 2.07 -7.65
CA SER A 184 -2.44 0.61 -7.52
C SER A 184 -2.76 0.22 -6.09
N LEU A 185 -3.73 -0.66 -5.91
CA LEU A 185 -4.28 -1.07 -4.62
C LEU A 185 -4.23 -2.59 -4.51
N PRO A 186 -3.39 -3.16 -3.64
CA PRO A 186 -3.54 -4.55 -3.23
C PRO A 186 -4.82 -4.68 -2.40
N VAL A 187 -5.59 -5.73 -2.65
CA VAL A 187 -6.81 -6.12 -1.91
C VAL A 187 -6.50 -7.39 -1.15
N ARG A 188 -6.61 -7.34 0.17
CA ARG A 188 -6.36 -8.48 1.06
C ARG A 188 -7.63 -8.84 1.78
#